data_43b1127559dc4247cd86c5fea5279b8e
#
_entry.id   43b1127559dc4247cd86c5fea5279b8e
#
_cell.length_a   1.000
_cell.length_b   1.000
_cell.length_c   1.000
_cell.angle_alpha   90.00
_cell.angle_beta   90.00
_cell.angle_gamma   90.00
#
_symmetry.space_group_name_H-M   'P 1'
#
loop_
_entity.id
_entity.type
_entity.pdbx_description
1 polymer ?
#
loop_
_entity_poly.entity_id
_entity_poly.type
_entity_poly.pdbx_seq_one_letter_code
_entity_poly.pdbx_strand_id
1 'polypeptide(L)'
;MNKKYEFVEGDEKVLPNGVTVKRIRSLVFIAATTFSPAVEAGELGGYIQSESNLETIVSGNAWVYGNASVYGNAGVSGNARVCGKACVYGDARVSGNTCVSGNVRVSCNARVYGDACVSGDAWVSGDACVSGNARVSGNACVSGNARVSGNACVYSDAWVSGNAWVYGNASVYGNAG
;
A
#
# COMPACT_ATOMS: atom_id res chain seq x y z
N MET A 1 25.15 -9.66 -1.45
CA MET A 1 24.27 -8.49 -1.23
C MET A 1 23.64 -8.65 0.15
N ASN A 2 23.71 -7.64 1.00
CA ASN A 2 23.02 -7.69 2.29
C ASN A 2 21.51 -7.64 2.06
N LYS A 3 20.81 -8.67 2.53
CA LYS A 3 19.34 -8.70 2.47
C LYS A 3 18.77 -7.73 3.50
N LYS A 4 17.69 -7.06 3.15
CA LYS A 4 16.96 -6.11 4.02
C LYS A 4 16.12 -6.84 5.06
N TYR A 5 15.58 -7.99 4.72
CA TYR A 5 14.72 -8.81 5.57
C TYR A 5 14.88 -10.30 5.25
N GLU A 6 14.33 -11.11 6.12
CA GLU A 6 14.19 -12.56 5.94
C GLU A 6 12.74 -12.99 6.19
N PHE A 7 12.38 -14.17 5.71
CA PHE A 7 11.13 -14.81 6.09
C PHE A 7 11.30 -15.47 7.47
N VAL A 8 10.28 -15.31 8.32
CA VAL A 8 10.24 -15.99 9.62
C VAL A 8 9.74 -17.41 9.40
N GLU A 9 10.55 -18.40 9.75
CA GLU A 9 10.20 -19.79 9.61
C GLU A 9 9.02 -20.16 10.52
N GLY A 10 8.03 -20.86 9.99
CA GLY A 10 6.84 -21.30 10.73
C GLY A 10 5.78 -20.21 10.98
N ASP A 11 6.03 -18.94 10.62
CA ASP A 11 5.03 -17.87 10.73
C ASP A 11 4.48 -17.53 9.34
N GLU A 12 3.52 -18.32 8.92
CA GLU A 12 2.81 -18.14 7.65
C GLU A 12 1.30 -18.23 7.84
N LYS A 13 0.54 -17.64 6.93
CA LYS A 13 -0.92 -17.75 6.92
C LYS A 13 -1.45 -17.96 5.50
N VAL A 14 -2.51 -18.74 5.41
CA VAL A 14 -3.26 -18.93 4.16
C VAL A 14 -4.38 -17.88 4.12
N LEU A 15 -4.38 -17.11 3.06
CA LEU A 15 -5.43 -16.10 2.80
C LEU A 15 -6.71 -16.78 2.29
N PRO A 16 -7.89 -16.11 2.35
CA PRO A 16 -9.16 -16.70 1.90
C PRO A 16 -9.17 -17.17 0.43
N ASN A 17 -8.29 -16.63 -0.40
CA ASN A 17 -8.10 -17.03 -1.80
C ASN A 17 -7.11 -18.18 -2.00
N GLY A 18 -6.65 -18.84 -0.92
CA GLY A 18 -5.71 -19.96 -0.94
C GLY A 18 -4.23 -19.57 -1.06
N VAL A 19 -3.90 -18.29 -1.17
CA VAL A 19 -2.50 -17.83 -1.23
C VAL A 19 -1.86 -17.89 0.14
N THR A 20 -0.68 -18.51 0.23
CA THR A 20 0.14 -18.50 1.44
C THR A 20 1.07 -17.30 1.42
N VAL A 21 1.06 -16.53 2.50
CA VAL A 21 1.96 -15.41 2.75
C VAL A 21 2.75 -15.65 4.03
N LYS A 22 4.00 -15.23 4.03
CA LYS A 22 4.96 -15.48 5.11
C LYS A 22 5.32 -14.17 5.80
N ARG A 23 5.46 -14.24 7.13
CA ARG A 23 5.92 -13.09 7.92
C ARG A 23 7.37 -12.75 7.56
N ILE A 24 7.67 -11.46 7.57
CA ILE A 24 9.04 -10.97 7.41
C ILE A 24 9.60 -10.43 8.72
N ARG A 25 10.93 -10.44 8.84
CA ARG A 25 11.68 -9.82 9.93
C ARG A 25 12.81 -8.97 9.34
N SER A 26 12.97 -7.76 9.84
CA SER A 26 14.04 -6.88 9.38
C SER A 26 15.42 -7.39 9.80
N LEU A 27 16.38 -7.36 8.89
CA LEU A 27 17.79 -7.66 9.16
C LEU A 27 18.62 -6.40 9.35
N VAL A 28 18.07 -5.23 9.05
CA VAL A 28 18.75 -3.95 9.09
C VAL A 28 17.86 -2.88 9.72
N PHE A 29 18.47 -1.80 10.17
CA PHE A 29 17.74 -0.57 10.51
C PHE A 29 17.10 0.03 9.26
N ILE A 30 15.81 0.37 9.33
CA ILE A 30 15.06 1.04 8.27
C ILE A 30 14.60 2.40 8.82
N ALA A 31 15.06 3.46 8.21
CA ALA A 31 14.80 4.82 8.70
C ALA A 31 13.30 5.15 8.73
N ALA A 32 12.91 6.00 9.68
CA ALA A 32 11.56 6.55 9.75
C ALA A 32 11.18 7.30 8.46
N THR A 33 9.90 7.36 8.18
CA THR A 33 9.32 8.16 7.11
C THR A 33 8.34 9.17 7.68
N THR A 34 7.78 10.04 6.84
CA THR A 34 6.74 11.00 7.25
C THR A 34 5.54 10.32 7.93
N PHE A 35 5.23 9.07 7.54
CA PHE A 35 4.02 8.37 7.95
C PHE A 35 4.28 7.19 8.89
N SER A 36 5.53 6.92 9.27
CA SER A 36 5.86 5.70 10.02
C SER A 36 7.16 5.84 10.81
N PRO A 37 7.25 5.25 12.01
CA PRO A 37 8.49 5.19 12.77
C PRO A 37 9.57 4.40 12.02
N ALA A 38 10.79 4.45 12.54
CA ALA A 38 11.87 3.56 12.13
C ALA A 38 11.55 2.09 12.47
N VAL A 39 12.23 1.18 11.82
CA VAL A 39 12.19 -0.27 12.10
C VAL A 39 13.57 -0.70 12.53
N GLU A 40 13.66 -1.30 13.69
CA GLU A 40 14.91 -1.84 14.19
C GLU A 40 15.23 -3.20 13.58
N ALA A 41 16.53 -3.55 13.53
CA ALA A 41 16.93 -4.89 13.14
C ALA A 41 16.34 -5.93 14.10
N GLY A 42 15.77 -7.00 13.57
CA GLY A 42 15.06 -8.04 14.33
C GLY A 42 13.56 -7.77 14.49
N GLU A 43 13.06 -6.59 14.16
CA GLU A 43 11.64 -6.27 14.28
C GLU A 43 10.80 -7.03 13.24
N LEU A 44 9.64 -7.53 13.70
CA LEU A 44 8.70 -8.25 12.85
C LEU A 44 7.91 -7.30 11.96
N GLY A 45 7.83 -7.64 10.68
CA GLY A 45 7.00 -6.97 9.70
C GLY A 45 5.63 -7.62 9.50
N GLY A 46 5.03 -7.33 8.36
CA GLY A 46 3.80 -7.96 7.88
C GLY A 46 4.07 -9.25 7.12
N TYR A 47 3.22 -9.52 6.14
CA TYR A 47 3.25 -10.77 5.37
C TYR A 47 3.43 -10.48 3.89
N ILE A 48 4.31 -11.22 3.24
CA ILE A 48 4.49 -11.18 1.79
C ILE A 48 4.50 -12.61 1.24
N GLN A 49 4.10 -12.76 -0.02
CA GLN A 49 4.11 -14.06 -0.68
C GLN A 49 5.52 -14.45 -1.14
N SER A 50 6.25 -13.49 -1.69
CA SER A 50 7.59 -13.68 -2.27
C SER A 50 8.46 -12.44 -2.13
N GLU A 51 9.77 -12.57 -2.34
CA GLU A 51 10.71 -11.44 -2.29
C GLU A 51 10.38 -10.34 -3.34
N SER A 52 9.71 -10.68 -4.43
CA SER A 52 9.30 -9.69 -5.44
C SER A 52 8.23 -8.70 -4.96
N ASN A 53 7.53 -9.02 -3.86
CA ASN A 53 6.48 -8.16 -3.31
C ASN A 53 6.99 -6.96 -2.51
N LEU A 54 8.22 -7.01 -2.04
CA LEU A 54 8.83 -5.94 -1.26
C LEU A 54 10.26 -5.72 -1.71
N GLU A 55 10.63 -4.47 -1.94
CA GLU A 55 11.98 -4.10 -2.32
C GLU A 55 13.01 -4.66 -1.33
N THR A 56 13.96 -5.44 -1.85
CA THR A 56 15.02 -6.09 -1.07
C THR A 56 16.25 -5.22 -0.88
N ILE A 57 16.35 -4.10 -1.63
CA ILE A 57 17.50 -3.19 -1.60
C ILE A 57 17.50 -2.43 -0.27
N VAL A 58 18.64 -2.45 0.41
CA VAL A 58 18.84 -1.84 1.73
C VAL A 58 18.66 -0.31 1.71
N SER A 59 18.89 0.33 0.57
CA SER A 59 18.77 1.79 0.43
C SER A 59 17.33 2.32 0.44
N GLY A 60 16.34 1.48 0.16
CA GLY A 60 14.93 1.86 0.22
C GLY A 60 14.33 1.63 1.61
N ASN A 61 13.45 2.52 2.06
CA ASN A 61 12.80 2.42 3.36
C ASN A 61 11.43 1.72 3.31
N ALA A 62 11.06 1.12 2.17
CA ALA A 62 9.77 0.42 2.04
C ALA A 62 9.63 -0.69 3.08
N TRP A 63 8.46 -0.76 3.73
CA TRP A 63 8.20 -1.78 4.74
C TRP A 63 6.72 -2.13 4.84
N VAL A 64 6.47 -3.40 5.19
CA VAL A 64 5.13 -3.94 5.46
C VAL A 64 5.04 -4.26 6.94
N TYR A 65 4.00 -3.77 7.62
CA TYR A 65 3.84 -3.91 9.08
C TYR A 65 2.64 -4.75 9.48
N GLY A 66 2.67 -5.25 10.69
CA GLY A 66 1.52 -5.82 11.39
C GLY A 66 0.88 -6.98 10.63
N ASN A 67 -0.41 -6.87 10.34
CA ASN A 67 -1.17 -7.89 9.62
C ASN A 67 -1.37 -7.59 8.13
N ALA A 68 -0.71 -6.56 7.60
CA ALA A 68 -0.77 -6.25 6.18
C ALA A 68 -0.19 -7.36 5.33
N SER A 69 -0.74 -7.55 4.13
CA SER A 69 -0.34 -8.63 3.23
C SER A 69 -0.10 -8.11 1.83
N VAL A 70 1.02 -8.51 1.23
CA VAL A 70 1.36 -8.18 -0.18
C VAL A 70 1.58 -9.49 -0.93
N TYR A 71 0.86 -9.70 -2.03
CA TYR A 71 0.90 -10.97 -2.76
C TYR A 71 0.56 -10.82 -4.25
N GLY A 72 0.70 -11.90 -5.00
CA GLY A 72 0.63 -11.86 -6.46
C GLY A 72 1.86 -11.18 -7.04
N ASN A 73 1.68 -10.42 -8.11
CA ASN A 73 2.74 -9.62 -8.72
C ASN A 73 2.85 -8.21 -8.12
N ALA A 74 2.14 -7.95 -7.04
CA ALA A 74 2.16 -6.64 -6.38
C ALA A 74 3.55 -6.30 -5.83
N GLY A 75 3.91 -5.02 -5.89
CA GLY A 75 5.20 -4.55 -5.41
C GLY A 75 5.12 -3.31 -4.54
N VAL A 76 5.92 -3.32 -3.46
CA VAL A 76 6.09 -2.20 -2.53
C VAL A 76 7.55 -1.76 -2.56
N SER A 77 7.82 -0.49 -2.83
CA SER A 77 9.18 0.02 -3.02
C SER A 77 9.37 1.47 -2.56
N GLY A 78 10.61 1.97 -2.62
CA GLY A 78 10.95 3.34 -2.21
C GLY A 78 10.85 3.53 -0.70
N ASN A 79 10.05 4.49 -0.26
CA ASN A 79 9.76 4.77 1.15
C ASN A 79 8.33 4.39 1.54
N ALA A 80 7.67 3.54 0.75
CA ALA A 80 6.28 3.17 0.94
C ALA A 80 6.07 2.34 2.21
N ARG A 81 4.98 2.63 2.91
CA ARG A 81 4.58 1.95 4.15
C ARG A 81 3.20 1.32 3.97
N VAL A 82 3.11 0.03 4.22
CA VAL A 82 1.86 -0.73 4.18
C VAL A 82 1.62 -1.33 5.55
N CYS A 83 0.53 -0.94 6.22
CA CYS A 83 0.30 -1.32 7.62
C CYS A 83 -1.16 -1.64 7.93
N GLY A 84 -1.42 -2.02 9.18
CA GLY A 84 -2.76 -2.41 9.63
C GLY A 84 -3.13 -3.80 9.10
N LYS A 85 -4.26 -3.90 8.43
CA LYS A 85 -4.76 -5.09 7.73
C LYS A 85 -4.81 -4.87 6.21
N ALA A 86 -4.05 -3.91 5.69
CA ALA A 86 -4.05 -3.58 4.28
C ALA A 86 -3.62 -4.77 3.41
N CYS A 87 -4.27 -4.90 2.26
CA CYS A 87 -3.96 -5.91 1.25
C CYS A 87 -3.56 -5.25 -0.07
N VAL A 88 -2.36 -5.54 -0.54
CA VAL A 88 -1.87 -5.10 -1.84
C VAL A 88 -1.65 -6.34 -2.71
N TYR A 89 -2.36 -6.46 -3.82
CA TYR A 89 -2.34 -7.70 -4.61
C TYR A 89 -2.60 -7.48 -6.12
N GLY A 90 -2.55 -8.57 -6.88
CA GLY A 90 -2.60 -8.49 -8.35
C GLY A 90 -1.29 -7.92 -8.89
N ASP A 91 -1.37 -6.96 -9.79
CA ASP A 91 -0.22 -6.24 -10.37
C ASP A 91 -0.05 -4.84 -9.76
N ALA A 92 -0.62 -4.59 -8.60
CA ALA A 92 -0.63 -3.29 -7.93
C ALA A 92 0.79 -2.82 -7.54
N ARG A 93 1.01 -1.51 -7.64
CA ARG A 93 2.29 -0.89 -7.27
C ARG A 93 2.08 0.20 -6.23
N VAL A 94 2.84 0.11 -5.14
CA VAL A 94 2.88 1.11 -4.06
C VAL A 94 4.31 1.60 -3.94
N SER A 95 4.58 2.88 -4.20
CA SER A 95 5.94 3.41 -4.24
C SER A 95 6.03 4.90 -3.85
N GLY A 96 7.23 5.43 -3.72
CA GLY A 96 7.46 6.80 -3.23
C GLY A 96 7.31 6.87 -1.71
N ASN A 97 6.85 8.00 -1.16
CA ASN A 97 6.63 8.20 0.28
C ASN A 97 5.20 7.85 0.69
N THR A 98 4.59 6.88 0.04
CA THR A 98 3.18 6.54 0.25
C THR A 98 2.90 5.86 1.58
N CYS A 99 1.70 6.07 2.10
CA CYS A 99 1.16 5.33 3.23
C CYS A 99 -0.14 4.62 2.84
N VAL A 100 -0.18 3.31 3.05
CA VAL A 100 -1.39 2.49 2.88
C VAL A 100 -1.70 1.84 4.23
N SER A 101 -2.79 2.25 4.89
CA SER A 101 -3.06 1.86 6.28
C SER A 101 -4.54 1.54 6.54
N GLY A 102 -4.83 0.80 7.59
CA GLY A 102 -6.19 0.35 7.90
C GLY A 102 -6.54 -0.96 7.20
N ASN A 103 -7.79 -1.10 6.73
CA ASN A 103 -8.27 -2.28 5.99
C ASN A 103 -8.27 -2.05 4.47
N VAL A 104 -7.40 -1.18 3.99
CA VAL A 104 -7.29 -0.77 2.57
C VAL A 104 -7.02 -1.96 1.66
N ARG A 105 -7.62 -1.92 0.47
CA ARG A 105 -7.30 -2.85 -0.63
C ARG A 105 -6.78 -2.09 -1.84
N VAL A 106 -5.58 -2.45 -2.29
CA VAL A 106 -4.99 -1.97 -3.55
C VAL A 106 -4.78 -3.17 -4.46
N SER A 107 -5.46 -3.19 -5.61
CA SER A 107 -5.49 -4.40 -6.43
C SER A 107 -5.49 -4.13 -7.93
N CYS A 108 -5.46 -5.20 -8.72
CA CYS A 108 -5.37 -5.13 -10.18
C CYS A 108 -4.09 -4.41 -10.61
N ASN A 109 -4.17 -3.47 -11.54
CA ASN A 109 -3.04 -2.67 -12.02
C ASN A 109 -2.93 -1.31 -11.31
N ALA A 110 -3.60 -1.15 -10.17
CA ALA A 110 -3.65 0.12 -9.43
C ALA A 110 -2.28 0.61 -9.00
N ARG A 111 -2.09 1.92 -9.03
CA ARG A 111 -0.82 2.58 -8.67
C ARG A 111 -1.04 3.63 -7.60
N VAL A 112 -0.27 3.54 -6.52
CA VAL A 112 -0.24 4.54 -5.45
C VAL A 112 1.20 5.01 -5.32
N TYR A 113 1.46 6.30 -5.57
CA TYR A 113 2.83 6.82 -5.56
C TYR A 113 2.91 8.32 -5.18
N GLY A 114 4.13 8.85 -5.12
CA GLY A 114 4.37 10.20 -4.63
C GLY A 114 4.31 10.23 -3.10
N ASP A 115 3.58 11.18 -2.54
CA ASP A 115 3.32 11.36 -1.11
C ASP A 115 1.86 10.99 -0.75
N ALA A 116 1.23 10.13 -1.56
CA ALA A 116 -0.18 9.78 -1.42
C ALA A 116 -0.45 8.95 -0.17
N CYS A 117 -1.62 9.15 0.43
CA CYS A 117 -2.08 8.42 1.59
C CYS A 117 -3.42 7.74 1.30
N VAL A 118 -3.49 6.42 1.50
CA VAL A 118 -4.72 5.64 1.38
C VAL A 118 -5.00 4.97 2.73
N SER A 119 -6.18 5.23 3.32
CA SER A 119 -6.47 4.80 4.69
C SER A 119 -7.93 4.40 4.91
N GLY A 120 -8.25 3.90 6.09
CA GLY A 120 -9.61 3.44 6.44
C GLY A 120 -9.92 2.10 5.80
N ASP A 121 -11.10 1.98 5.19
CA ASP A 121 -11.58 0.82 4.46
C ASP A 121 -11.59 1.06 2.94
N ALA A 122 -10.75 1.99 2.46
CA ALA A 122 -10.70 2.44 1.08
C ALA A 122 -10.27 1.34 0.09
N TRP A 123 -10.77 1.46 -1.13
CA TRP A 123 -10.49 0.52 -2.21
C TRP A 123 -9.92 1.25 -3.44
N VAL A 124 -8.73 0.83 -3.90
CA VAL A 124 -8.10 1.34 -5.12
C VAL A 124 -7.88 0.15 -6.07
N SER A 125 -8.56 0.15 -7.22
CA SER A 125 -8.56 -1.02 -8.11
C SER A 125 -8.63 -0.66 -9.60
N GLY A 126 -8.56 -1.68 -10.48
CA GLY A 126 -8.48 -1.46 -11.93
C GLY A 126 -7.13 -0.88 -12.32
N ASP A 127 -7.12 0.06 -13.25
CA ASP A 127 -5.94 0.84 -13.67
C ASP A 127 -5.86 2.19 -12.92
N ALA A 128 -6.53 2.31 -11.78
CA ALA A 128 -6.62 3.52 -10.99
C ALA A 128 -5.24 4.01 -10.51
N CYS A 129 -5.11 5.32 -10.45
CA CYS A 129 -3.88 5.99 -10.04
C CYS A 129 -4.14 7.01 -8.93
N VAL A 130 -3.46 6.86 -7.80
CA VAL A 130 -3.47 7.82 -6.70
C VAL A 130 -2.06 8.36 -6.53
N SER A 131 -1.87 9.67 -6.67
CA SER A 131 -0.52 10.25 -6.72
C SER A 131 -0.42 11.67 -6.16
N GLY A 132 0.79 12.23 -6.13
CA GLY A 132 1.03 13.53 -5.49
C GLY A 132 0.78 13.44 -3.99
N ASN A 133 0.19 14.46 -3.39
CA ASN A 133 -0.22 14.51 -1.99
C ASN A 133 -1.69 14.06 -1.79
N ALA A 134 -2.24 13.29 -2.73
CA ALA A 134 -3.63 12.88 -2.69
C ALA A 134 -3.96 11.99 -1.50
N ARG A 135 -5.17 12.13 -0.99
CA ARG A 135 -5.69 11.34 0.14
C ARG A 135 -6.95 10.61 -0.24
N VAL A 136 -6.96 9.31 -0.01
CA VAL A 136 -8.16 8.46 -0.18
C VAL A 136 -8.44 7.80 1.17
N SER A 137 -9.63 8.02 1.74
CA SER A 137 -9.91 7.55 3.10
C SER A 137 -11.40 7.23 3.33
N GLY A 138 -11.72 6.68 4.50
CA GLY A 138 -13.07 6.17 4.77
C GLY A 138 -13.34 4.92 3.97
N ASN A 139 -14.57 4.76 3.45
CA ASN A 139 -14.98 3.67 2.57
C ASN A 139 -14.84 4.05 1.08
N ALA A 140 -14.02 5.05 0.76
CA ALA A 140 -13.89 5.58 -0.59
C ALA A 140 -13.38 4.52 -1.59
N CYS A 141 -13.90 4.58 -2.81
CA CYS A 141 -13.51 3.70 -3.90
C CYS A 141 -12.94 4.52 -5.07
N VAL A 142 -11.75 4.14 -5.53
CA VAL A 142 -11.14 4.69 -6.75
C VAL A 142 -10.90 3.52 -7.70
N SER A 143 -11.59 3.49 -8.85
CA SER A 143 -11.58 2.31 -9.72
C SER A 143 -11.61 2.64 -11.22
N GLY A 144 -11.53 1.62 -12.07
CA GLY A 144 -11.43 1.81 -13.52
C GLY A 144 -10.10 2.48 -13.87
N ASN A 145 -10.13 3.47 -14.75
CA ASN A 145 -8.98 4.29 -15.15
C ASN A 145 -8.92 5.63 -14.37
N ALA A 146 -9.59 5.72 -13.24
CA ALA A 146 -9.70 6.95 -12.47
C ALA A 146 -8.35 7.43 -11.93
N ARG A 147 -8.19 8.76 -11.87
CA ARG A 147 -6.97 9.39 -11.37
C ARG A 147 -7.29 10.37 -10.26
N VAL A 148 -6.59 10.23 -9.13
CA VAL A 148 -6.64 11.18 -8.01
C VAL A 148 -5.23 11.72 -7.79
N SER A 149 -5.04 13.04 -7.91
CA SER A 149 -3.69 13.62 -7.90
C SER A 149 -3.64 15.05 -7.33
N GLY A 150 -2.44 15.59 -7.17
CA GLY A 150 -2.25 16.87 -6.51
C GLY A 150 -2.51 16.76 -5.02
N ASN A 151 -3.26 17.69 -4.43
CA ASN A 151 -3.72 17.69 -3.04
C ASN A 151 -5.18 17.21 -2.92
N ALA A 152 -5.67 16.46 -3.92
CA ALA A 152 -7.05 16.04 -3.95
C ALA A 152 -7.38 15.05 -2.83
N CYS A 153 -8.61 15.14 -2.32
CA CYS A 153 -9.12 14.29 -1.25
C CYS A 153 -10.37 13.54 -1.72
N VAL A 154 -10.40 12.22 -1.51
CA VAL A 154 -11.57 11.36 -1.73
C VAL A 154 -11.85 10.64 -0.42
N TYR A 155 -13.03 10.86 0.19
CA TYR A 155 -13.30 10.33 1.52
C TYR A 155 -14.78 10.02 1.77
N SER A 156 -15.07 9.43 2.93
CA SER A 156 -16.39 8.85 3.27
C SER A 156 -16.73 7.70 2.30
N ASP A 157 -17.92 7.68 1.73
CA ASP A 157 -18.41 6.65 0.81
C ASP A 157 -18.28 7.10 -0.67
N ALA A 158 -17.39 8.02 -0.98
CA ALA A 158 -17.24 8.57 -2.32
C ALA A 158 -16.70 7.56 -3.33
N TRP A 159 -17.23 7.60 -4.55
CA TRP A 159 -16.80 6.79 -5.67
C TRP A 159 -16.21 7.65 -6.78
N VAL A 160 -14.98 7.32 -7.17
CA VAL A 160 -14.31 7.91 -8.34
C VAL A 160 -14.00 6.77 -9.30
N SER A 161 -14.71 6.70 -10.43
CA SER A 161 -14.65 5.54 -11.31
C SER A 161 -14.59 5.90 -12.79
N GLY A 162 -14.50 4.90 -13.66
CA GLY A 162 -14.41 5.09 -15.10
C GLY A 162 -13.13 5.84 -15.48
N ASN A 163 -13.24 6.92 -16.23
CA ASN A 163 -12.12 7.79 -16.64
C ASN A 163 -12.07 9.09 -15.84
N ALA A 164 -12.67 9.15 -14.66
CA ALA A 164 -12.76 10.35 -13.85
C ALA A 164 -11.37 10.85 -13.37
N TRP A 165 -11.22 12.16 -13.33
CA TRP A 165 -10.02 12.83 -12.83
C TRP A 165 -10.40 13.77 -11.69
N VAL A 166 -9.76 13.56 -10.53
CA VAL A 166 -9.85 14.44 -9.35
C VAL A 166 -8.45 14.99 -9.10
N TYR A 167 -8.27 16.29 -9.24
CA TYR A 167 -6.93 16.89 -9.17
C TYR A 167 -6.92 18.29 -8.52
N GLY A 168 -5.74 18.83 -8.33
CA GLY A 168 -5.56 20.12 -7.66
C GLY A 168 -5.91 19.99 -6.16
N ASN A 169 -6.78 20.85 -5.68
CA ASN A 169 -7.29 20.87 -4.30
C ASN A 169 -8.74 20.34 -4.21
N ALA A 170 -9.18 19.57 -5.20
CA ALA A 170 -10.55 19.07 -5.25
C ALA A 170 -10.85 18.09 -4.10
N SER A 171 -12.09 18.11 -3.61
CA SER A 171 -12.57 17.17 -2.60
C SER A 171 -13.85 16.49 -3.09
N VAL A 172 -13.85 15.15 -3.01
CA VAL A 172 -15.01 14.31 -3.30
C VAL A 172 -15.38 13.57 -2.01
N TYR A 173 -16.61 13.72 -1.56
CA TYR A 173 -17.03 13.15 -0.27
C TYR A 173 -18.54 12.82 -0.23
N GLY A 174 -18.96 12.10 0.81
CA GLY A 174 -20.32 11.63 0.94
C GLY A 174 -20.58 10.47 -0.01
N ASN A 175 -21.83 10.36 -0.48
CA ASN A 175 -22.24 9.34 -1.44
C ASN A 175 -22.10 9.85 -2.89
N ALA A 176 -21.07 10.64 -3.17
CA ALA A 176 -20.78 11.16 -4.51
C ALA A 176 -20.23 10.03 -5.40
N GLY A 177 -20.80 9.89 -6.59
CA GLY A 177 -20.39 8.91 -7.61
C GLY A 177 -20.44 9.50 -9.01
#